data_67e3a605170bdeb8de5253578968806e
#
_entry.id   67e3a605170bdeb8de5253578968806e
#
_cell.length_a   1.000
_cell.length_b   1.000
_cell.length_c   1.000
_cell.angle_alpha   90.00
_cell.angle_beta   90.00
_cell.angle_gamma   90.00
#
_symmetry.space_group_name_H-M   'P 1'
#
loop_
_entity.id
_entity.type
_entity.pdbx_description
1 polymer ?
#
loop_
_entity_poly.entity_id
_entity_poly.type
_entity_poly.pdbx_seq_one_letter_code
_entity_poly.pdbx_strand_id
1 'polypeptide(L)'
;MPEGAAGSDKLRRTMDFDVVIIGSGVGGGAIALSLADSGARIAILERGERLPHEPQNTDPEAVFVERRYRTQEQWVDGAGAAFSPGQYYFVGGHTKFYGTAMFRLRAQDFEASEHEDGLSPAWPLRYADLEPYYARAEGLFGVHGQAGIDPTEAARSAAYPFGPIPHEPLIGRLADALRQRGLHPFHMPSAIDLREGGACVRCATCDAFPCRVDAKGDAEICLVNPALRQPNVSLHTGCRVTRLVTDDAGKRIVAVEFEREGRVETIRAALFVLSAGAINSAVLLQRSATTLHPNGLANSSGAVGRHYMNHNTSCLMGLMPFTVNDTRFTKTLSLNDFYFAGAGRPHAQGNIQMLGNIQEAMVRSALPQLPRWIARPMTRHSVDWLVMSEDLPHADSRVRVLPDGRIQLDWRRTNMTTHQGFVQQTKTLLREIGFPAVLSRPFGLDTPSHQCGTVRFGDDPASAPLDTYCRSFDHPNLFVVDASFFPSSAALNPALTVAAQALRVGEHLAAQLHTF
;
A
#
# COMPACT_ATOMS: atom_id res chain seq x y z
N MET A 1 16.64 29.88 35.95
CA MET A 1 17.89 29.78 35.20
C MET A 1 17.74 28.62 34.24
N PRO A 2 17.77 28.78 32.90
CA PRO A 2 17.45 27.71 31.99
C PRO A 2 18.71 26.94 31.58
N GLU A 3 19.03 25.86 32.26
CA GLU A 3 20.10 24.93 31.86
C GLU A 3 19.69 23.98 30.70
N GLY A 4 18.42 23.98 30.29
CA GLY A 4 17.93 23.10 29.24
C GLY A 4 18.28 23.50 27.81
N ALA A 5 18.49 24.78 27.51
CA ALA A 5 18.69 25.27 26.14
C ALA A 5 20.12 25.04 25.61
N ALA A 6 21.13 25.07 26.47
CA ALA A 6 22.54 24.89 26.07
C ALA A 6 22.89 23.42 25.75
N GLY A 7 22.18 22.46 26.36
CA GLY A 7 22.36 21.03 26.09
C GLY A 7 21.76 20.60 24.73
N SER A 8 20.61 21.16 24.37
CA SER A 8 19.95 20.87 23.08
C SER A 8 20.72 21.40 21.88
N ASP A 9 21.35 22.56 22.00
CA ASP A 9 22.12 23.20 20.93
C ASP A 9 23.46 22.47 20.67
N LYS A 10 24.07 21.88 21.71
CA LYS A 10 25.29 21.09 21.60
C LYS A 10 25.03 19.71 20.95
N LEU A 11 23.89 19.07 21.22
CA LEU A 11 23.45 17.83 20.58
C LEU A 11 23.13 18.06 19.09
N ARG A 12 22.46 19.15 18.73
CA ARG A 12 22.16 19.49 17.32
C ARG A 12 23.43 19.68 16.46
N ARG A 13 24.55 20.15 17.04
CA ARG A 13 25.83 20.32 16.33
C ARG A 13 26.56 19.02 16.00
N THR A 14 26.14 17.89 16.59
CA THR A 14 26.76 16.56 16.36
C THR A 14 25.89 15.65 15.50
N MET A 15 24.73 16.11 15.03
CA MET A 15 23.81 15.35 14.20
C MET A 15 23.97 15.73 12.73
N ASP A 16 23.98 14.71 11.85
CA ASP A 16 24.10 14.90 10.40
C ASP A 16 22.83 15.54 9.83
N PHE A 17 21.66 15.10 10.35
CA PHE A 17 20.33 15.58 9.99
C PHE A 17 19.45 15.82 11.23
N ASP A 18 18.39 16.57 11.05
CA ASP A 18 17.37 16.74 12.09
C ASP A 18 16.34 15.60 12.01
N VAL A 19 16.02 15.15 10.78
CA VAL A 19 15.08 14.06 10.51
C VAL A 19 15.69 13.06 9.52
N VAL A 20 15.61 11.76 9.83
CA VAL A 20 15.90 10.67 8.89
C VAL A 20 14.61 9.90 8.61
N ILE A 21 14.27 9.79 7.33
CA ILE A 21 13.11 9.03 6.83
C ILE A 21 13.63 7.79 6.11
N ILE A 22 13.19 6.60 6.52
CA ILE A 22 13.63 5.31 5.99
C ILE A 22 12.54 4.78 5.06
N GLY A 23 12.78 4.86 3.76
CA GLY A 23 11.84 4.50 2.69
C GLY A 23 11.16 5.72 2.08
N SER A 24 11.05 5.73 0.76
CA SER A 24 10.50 6.80 -0.08
C SER A 24 9.10 6.50 -0.65
N GLY A 25 8.41 5.50 -0.09
CA GLY A 25 7.03 5.17 -0.46
C GLY A 25 6.03 6.24 -0.01
N VAL A 26 4.73 5.92 -0.05
CA VAL A 26 3.65 6.87 0.27
C VAL A 26 3.83 7.51 1.64
N GLY A 27 4.10 6.72 2.68
CA GLY A 27 4.26 7.24 4.03
C GLY A 27 5.46 8.17 4.15
N GLY A 28 6.66 7.69 3.77
CA GLY A 28 7.89 8.50 3.86
C GLY A 28 7.87 9.74 2.97
N GLY A 29 7.32 9.63 1.75
CA GLY A 29 7.14 10.77 0.85
C GLY A 29 6.18 11.82 1.42
N ALA A 30 5.07 11.41 2.03
CA ALA A 30 4.10 12.33 2.64
C ALA A 30 4.69 13.05 3.88
N ILE A 31 5.45 12.34 4.72
CA ILE A 31 6.19 12.96 5.84
C ILE A 31 7.22 13.96 5.32
N ALA A 32 8.03 13.57 4.32
CA ALA A 32 9.04 14.46 3.74
C ALA A 32 8.41 15.75 3.20
N LEU A 33 7.30 15.62 2.46
CA LEU A 33 6.56 16.76 1.92
C LEU A 33 5.98 17.65 3.04
N SER A 34 5.41 17.04 4.08
CA SER A 34 4.83 17.79 5.20
C SER A 34 5.86 18.58 6.00
N LEU A 35 7.09 18.10 6.06
CA LEU A 35 8.19 18.72 6.79
C LEU A 35 9.10 19.62 5.91
N ALA A 36 8.90 19.62 4.59
CA ALA A 36 9.80 20.28 3.65
C ALA A 36 9.98 21.78 3.92
N ASP A 37 8.91 22.48 4.31
CA ASP A 37 8.93 23.92 4.60
C ASP A 37 9.37 24.26 6.05
N SER A 38 9.72 23.27 6.88
CA SER A 38 10.12 23.47 8.27
C SER A 38 11.54 24.05 8.44
N GLY A 39 12.37 24.00 7.40
CA GLY A 39 13.77 24.34 7.46
C GLY A 39 14.67 23.28 8.10
N ALA A 40 14.11 22.19 8.64
CA ALA A 40 14.88 21.07 9.19
C ALA A 40 15.63 20.34 8.08
N ARG A 41 16.84 19.86 8.39
CA ARG A 41 17.65 19.03 7.48
C ARG A 41 17.06 17.61 7.44
N ILE A 42 16.52 17.21 6.29
CA ILE A 42 15.81 15.96 6.12
C ILE A 42 16.57 15.06 5.15
N ALA A 43 16.89 13.83 5.58
CA ALA A 43 17.39 12.78 4.72
C ALA A 43 16.32 11.71 4.50
N ILE A 44 16.05 11.38 3.23
CA ILE A 44 15.27 10.22 2.84
C ILE A 44 16.26 9.13 2.40
N LEU A 45 16.27 7.99 3.09
CA LEU A 45 17.09 6.82 2.76
C LEU A 45 16.24 5.81 2.01
N GLU A 46 16.54 5.57 0.75
CA GLU A 46 15.82 4.59 -0.08
C GLU A 46 16.78 3.48 -0.51
N ARG A 47 16.37 2.22 -0.32
CA ARG A 47 17.22 1.06 -0.69
C ARG A 47 17.32 0.85 -2.19
N GLY A 48 16.30 1.25 -2.94
CA GLY A 48 16.26 1.16 -4.40
C GLY A 48 16.78 2.41 -5.08
N GLU A 49 16.92 2.31 -6.39
CA GLU A 49 17.22 3.44 -7.26
C GLU A 49 15.95 4.06 -7.82
N ARG A 50 16.06 5.17 -8.56
CA ARG A 50 14.94 5.65 -9.38
C ARG A 50 14.63 4.64 -10.48
N LEU A 51 13.35 4.44 -10.75
CA LEU A 51 12.91 3.56 -11.82
C LEU A 51 13.31 4.15 -13.18
N PRO A 52 14.04 3.41 -14.05
CA PRO A 52 14.41 3.93 -15.36
C PRO A 52 13.19 4.06 -16.28
N HIS A 53 13.16 5.11 -17.11
CA HIS A 53 12.18 5.26 -18.19
C HIS A 53 12.70 4.51 -19.43
N GLU A 54 12.20 3.31 -19.64
CA GLU A 54 12.66 2.41 -20.71
C GLU A 54 11.50 1.68 -21.39
N PRO A 55 11.68 1.16 -22.61
CA PRO A 55 10.61 0.43 -23.31
C PRO A 55 10.08 -0.78 -22.52
N GLN A 56 10.93 -1.42 -21.72
CA GLN A 56 10.61 -2.57 -20.88
C GLN A 56 9.55 -2.26 -19.81
N ASN A 57 9.35 -1.00 -19.45
CA ASN A 57 8.30 -0.59 -18.49
C ASN A 57 6.90 -1.02 -18.96
N THR A 58 6.67 -1.11 -20.25
CA THR A 58 5.37 -1.49 -20.84
C THR A 58 5.41 -2.83 -21.58
N ASP A 59 6.50 -3.57 -21.47
CA ASP A 59 6.66 -4.89 -22.04
C ASP A 59 6.22 -5.99 -21.05
N PRO A 60 5.13 -6.72 -21.31
CA PRO A 60 4.65 -7.78 -20.44
C PRO A 60 5.64 -8.94 -20.25
N GLU A 61 6.49 -9.23 -21.24
CA GLU A 61 7.52 -10.28 -21.12
C GLU A 61 8.58 -9.86 -20.10
N ALA A 62 9.12 -8.63 -20.23
CA ALA A 62 10.12 -8.10 -19.32
C ALA A 62 9.61 -8.00 -17.86
N VAL A 63 8.35 -7.55 -17.68
CA VAL A 63 7.79 -7.32 -16.34
C VAL A 63 7.43 -8.64 -15.64
N PHE A 64 6.78 -9.59 -16.31
CA PHE A 64 6.19 -10.76 -15.66
C PHE A 64 6.98 -12.06 -15.86
N VAL A 65 7.60 -12.27 -17.02
CA VAL A 65 8.35 -13.49 -17.31
C VAL A 65 9.80 -13.35 -16.87
N GLU A 66 10.47 -12.30 -17.32
CA GLU A 66 11.86 -12.00 -16.93
C GLU A 66 11.96 -11.45 -15.50
N ARG A 67 10.85 -10.92 -14.95
CA ARG A 67 10.77 -10.32 -13.59
C ARG A 67 11.79 -9.20 -13.38
N ARG A 68 12.04 -8.40 -14.43
CA ARG A 68 13.09 -7.39 -14.52
C ARG A 68 13.16 -6.43 -13.31
N TYR A 69 12.01 -6.06 -12.76
CA TYR A 69 11.90 -5.06 -11.70
C TYR A 69 11.71 -5.67 -10.31
N ARG A 70 11.49 -6.98 -10.21
CA ARG A 70 11.30 -7.65 -8.91
C ARG A 70 12.62 -7.85 -8.19
N THR A 71 12.56 -7.80 -6.86
CA THR A 71 13.69 -8.21 -6.04
C THR A 71 14.09 -9.67 -6.30
N GLN A 72 15.38 -9.95 -6.19
CA GLN A 72 15.90 -11.31 -6.23
C GLN A 72 15.90 -11.98 -4.84
N GLU A 73 15.41 -11.30 -3.81
CA GLU A 73 15.30 -11.86 -2.46
C GLU A 73 14.44 -13.12 -2.46
N GLN A 74 14.84 -14.07 -1.61
CA GLN A 74 14.06 -15.26 -1.31
C GLN A 74 13.65 -15.20 0.16
N TRP A 75 12.34 -15.28 0.41
CA TRP A 75 11.79 -15.43 1.75
C TRP A 75 11.31 -16.86 1.96
N VAL A 76 10.93 -17.22 3.18
CA VAL A 76 10.33 -18.51 3.47
C VAL A 76 8.92 -18.34 4.02
N ASP A 77 8.05 -19.27 3.69
CA ASP A 77 6.70 -19.34 4.27
C ASP A 77 6.70 -20.02 5.65
N GLY A 78 5.53 -20.15 6.27
CA GLY A 78 5.36 -20.83 7.55
C GLY A 78 5.76 -22.31 7.57
N ALA A 79 5.77 -22.96 6.41
CA ALA A 79 6.23 -24.34 6.26
C ALA A 79 7.74 -24.45 5.98
N GLY A 80 8.44 -23.30 5.84
CA GLY A 80 9.85 -23.25 5.52
C GLY A 80 10.17 -23.34 4.03
N ALA A 81 9.16 -23.34 3.16
CA ALA A 81 9.36 -23.34 1.72
C ALA A 81 9.78 -21.95 1.22
N ALA A 82 10.82 -21.90 0.37
CA ALA A 82 11.29 -20.66 -0.22
C ALA A 82 10.32 -20.14 -1.27
N PHE A 83 10.11 -18.81 -1.29
CA PHE A 83 9.34 -18.13 -2.32
C PHE A 83 9.91 -16.75 -2.65
N SER A 84 9.66 -16.28 -3.88
CA SER A 84 9.97 -14.91 -4.29
C SER A 84 8.85 -13.98 -3.82
N PRO A 85 9.13 -12.97 -2.97
CA PRO A 85 8.09 -12.15 -2.35
C PRO A 85 7.41 -11.16 -3.30
N GLY A 86 7.85 -11.04 -4.54
CA GLY A 86 7.29 -10.08 -5.49
C GLY A 86 7.46 -8.61 -5.09
N GLN A 87 8.42 -8.28 -4.24
CA GLN A 87 8.69 -6.91 -3.80
C GLN A 87 9.41 -6.10 -4.88
N TYR A 88 9.16 -4.79 -4.84
CA TYR A 88 9.78 -3.81 -5.73
C TYR A 88 10.44 -2.73 -4.88
N TYR A 89 11.72 -2.46 -5.13
CA TYR A 89 12.50 -1.47 -4.38
C TYR A 89 12.96 -0.36 -5.32
N PHE A 90 12.17 0.70 -5.37
CA PHE A 90 12.42 1.90 -6.15
C PHE A 90 11.95 3.14 -5.39
N VAL A 91 12.48 4.30 -5.73
CA VAL A 91 11.94 5.58 -5.25
C VAL A 91 10.44 5.64 -5.58
N GLY A 92 9.62 5.95 -4.57
CA GLY A 92 8.16 5.89 -4.67
C GLY A 92 7.54 4.56 -4.25
N GLY A 93 8.36 3.53 -3.98
CA GLY A 93 7.94 2.23 -3.47
C GLY A 93 6.95 1.49 -4.38
N HIS A 94 6.04 0.73 -3.78
CA HIS A 94 5.07 -0.10 -4.50
C HIS A 94 4.09 0.70 -5.38
N THR A 95 3.91 2.03 -5.14
CA THR A 95 3.05 2.86 -6.00
C THR A 95 3.60 3.02 -7.42
N LYS A 96 4.85 2.72 -7.68
CA LYS A 96 5.38 2.64 -9.05
C LYS A 96 4.66 1.57 -9.90
N PHE A 97 4.16 0.50 -9.25
CA PHE A 97 3.54 -0.67 -9.89
C PHE A 97 2.04 -0.83 -9.62
N TYR A 98 1.44 0.00 -8.76
CA TYR A 98 0.03 -0.12 -8.41
C TYR A 98 -0.90 0.24 -9.59
N GLY A 99 -2.17 -0.14 -9.49
CA GLY A 99 -3.19 0.13 -10.51
C GLY A 99 -3.92 1.47 -10.33
N THR A 100 -3.31 2.46 -9.71
CA THR A 100 -3.83 3.83 -9.51
C THR A 100 -5.09 3.98 -8.65
N ALA A 101 -5.61 2.91 -8.06
CA ALA A 101 -6.82 2.94 -7.25
C ALA A 101 -6.60 3.69 -5.93
N MET A 102 -7.41 4.73 -5.66
CA MET A 102 -7.30 5.64 -4.53
C MET A 102 -8.63 5.76 -3.78
N PHE A 103 -9.05 4.65 -3.17
CA PHE A 103 -10.25 4.63 -2.34
C PHE A 103 -9.98 5.22 -0.95
N ARG A 104 -10.96 5.95 -0.42
CA ARG A 104 -11.07 6.19 1.03
C ARG A 104 -11.62 4.93 1.68
N LEU A 105 -11.18 4.57 2.88
CA LEU A 105 -11.92 3.64 3.72
C LEU A 105 -13.29 4.24 4.08
N ARG A 106 -14.25 3.39 4.35
CA ARG A 106 -15.62 3.78 4.71
C ARG A 106 -15.69 4.15 6.20
N ALA A 107 -16.66 4.95 6.60
CA ALA A 107 -16.80 5.31 8.01
C ALA A 107 -16.91 4.07 8.92
N GLN A 108 -17.62 3.04 8.45
CA GLN A 108 -17.81 1.78 9.17
C GLN A 108 -16.53 0.92 9.23
N ASP A 109 -15.54 1.11 8.32
CA ASP A 109 -14.25 0.41 8.39
C ASP A 109 -13.42 0.80 9.63
N PHE A 110 -13.78 1.91 10.28
CA PHE A 110 -13.16 2.37 11.53
C PHE A 110 -13.83 1.79 12.78
N GLU A 111 -14.95 1.10 12.62
CA GLU A 111 -15.71 0.47 13.69
C GLU A 111 -15.42 -1.03 13.76
N ALA A 112 -15.68 -1.65 14.91
CA ALA A 112 -15.57 -3.10 15.02
C ALA A 112 -16.67 -3.76 14.17
N SER A 113 -16.30 -4.78 13.41
CA SER A 113 -17.22 -5.52 12.54
C SER A 113 -17.06 -7.03 12.72
N GLU A 114 -18.18 -7.73 12.92
CA GLU A 114 -18.19 -9.18 13.00
C GLU A 114 -18.17 -9.81 11.61
N HIS A 115 -17.32 -10.81 11.44
CA HIS A 115 -17.21 -11.66 10.26
C HIS A 115 -17.42 -13.13 10.66
N GLU A 116 -17.56 -14.02 9.67
CA GLU A 116 -17.77 -15.45 9.92
C GLU A 116 -16.60 -16.08 10.71
N ASP A 117 -15.36 -15.68 10.40
CA ASP A 117 -14.14 -16.25 10.98
C ASP A 117 -13.58 -15.43 12.16
N GLY A 118 -14.22 -14.33 12.57
CA GLY A 118 -13.72 -13.50 13.66
C GLY A 118 -14.14 -12.04 13.60
N LEU A 119 -13.36 -11.18 14.24
CA LEU A 119 -13.64 -9.76 14.41
C LEU A 119 -12.62 -8.91 13.65
N SER A 120 -13.10 -7.97 12.84
CA SER A 120 -12.34 -6.81 12.41
C SER A 120 -12.34 -5.79 13.56
N PRO A 121 -11.19 -5.45 14.17
CA PRO A 121 -11.16 -4.56 15.31
C PRO A 121 -11.42 -3.10 14.89
N ALA A 122 -12.02 -2.33 15.80
CA ALA A 122 -12.13 -0.89 15.62
C ALA A 122 -10.74 -0.23 15.49
N TRP A 123 -10.68 0.84 14.74
CA TRP A 123 -9.53 1.74 14.70
C TRP A 123 -9.56 2.66 15.95
N PRO A 124 -8.40 3.09 16.47
CA PRO A 124 -8.34 4.10 17.53
C PRO A 124 -8.59 5.53 17.00
N LEU A 125 -9.10 5.64 15.79
CA LEU A 125 -9.47 6.84 15.06
C LEU A 125 -10.84 6.65 14.43
N ARG A 126 -11.56 7.74 14.19
CA ARG A 126 -12.79 7.76 13.40
C ARG A 126 -12.50 8.25 11.98
N TYR A 127 -13.36 7.95 11.04
CA TYR A 127 -13.28 8.47 9.67
C TYR A 127 -13.11 10.00 9.64
N ALA A 128 -13.85 10.72 10.50
CA ALA A 128 -13.80 12.19 10.60
C ALA A 128 -12.40 12.73 10.95
N ASP A 129 -11.59 11.96 11.68
CA ASP A 129 -10.23 12.35 12.06
C ASP A 129 -9.26 12.30 10.86
N LEU A 130 -9.56 11.48 9.85
CA LEU A 130 -8.77 11.34 8.61
C LEU A 130 -9.39 12.06 7.41
N GLU A 131 -10.66 12.42 7.44
CA GLU A 131 -11.37 13.01 6.30
C GLU A 131 -10.67 14.23 5.69
N PRO A 132 -10.20 15.23 6.44
CA PRO A 132 -9.49 16.38 5.88
C PRO A 132 -8.18 15.96 5.18
N TYR A 133 -7.50 14.95 5.70
CA TYR A 133 -6.26 14.42 5.14
C TYR A 133 -6.51 13.54 3.92
N TYR A 134 -7.65 12.84 3.84
CA TYR A 134 -8.10 12.20 2.60
C TYR A 134 -8.30 13.23 1.48
N ALA A 135 -9.00 14.33 1.76
CA ALA A 135 -9.22 15.38 0.79
C ALA A 135 -7.90 16.01 0.30
N ARG A 136 -6.96 16.25 1.25
CA ARG A 136 -5.61 16.73 0.93
C ARG A 136 -4.81 15.73 0.09
N ALA A 137 -4.83 14.44 0.45
CA ALA A 137 -4.15 13.38 -0.30
C ALA A 137 -4.71 13.24 -1.71
N GLU A 138 -6.03 13.25 -1.89
CA GLU A 138 -6.66 13.24 -3.22
C GLU A 138 -6.18 14.41 -4.08
N GLY A 139 -6.04 15.60 -3.49
CA GLY A 139 -5.48 16.77 -4.17
C GLY A 139 -4.04 16.56 -4.63
N LEU A 140 -3.18 16.04 -3.76
CA LEU A 140 -1.77 15.78 -4.06
C LEU A 140 -1.58 14.73 -5.15
N PHE A 141 -2.39 13.66 -5.13
CA PHE A 141 -2.32 12.59 -6.12
C PHE A 141 -3.11 12.88 -7.40
N GLY A 142 -3.85 13.99 -7.46
CA GLY A 142 -4.67 14.33 -8.61
C GLY A 142 -5.75 13.29 -8.91
N VAL A 143 -6.51 12.89 -7.88
CA VAL A 143 -7.47 11.78 -8.00
C VAL A 143 -8.67 12.18 -8.84
N HIS A 144 -8.96 11.37 -9.85
CA HIS A 144 -10.21 11.41 -10.60
C HIS A 144 -11.29 10.63 -9.86
N GLY A 145 -12.53 11.13 -9.84
CA GLY A 145 -13.66 10.41 -9.24
C GLY A 145 -14.98 11.12 -9.38
N GLN A 146 -16.04 10.46 -8.93
CA GLN A 146 -17.40 11.00 -8.86
C GLN A 146 -18.01 10.66 -7.52
N ALA A 147 -18.29 11.66 -6.71
CA ALA A 147 -18.91 11.49 -5.40
C ALA A 147 -20.41 11.19 -5.51
N GLY A 148 -20.96 10.50 -4.49
CA GLY A 148 -22.42 10.31 -4.30
C GLY A 148 -23.04 9.22 -5.16
N ILE A 149 -22.27 8.39 -5.87
CA ILE A 149 -22.78 7.25 -6.64
C ILE A 149 -22.54 5.93 -5.90
N ASP A 150 -21.41 5.78 -5.24
CA ASP A 150 -21.11 4.62 -4.41
C ASP A 150 -22.00 4.64 -3.15
N PRO A 151 -22.87 3.62 -2.95
CA PRO A 151 -23.80 3.60 -1.81
C PRO A 151 -23.10 3.50 -0.44
N THR A 152 -21.82 3.16 -0.43
CA THR A 152 -21.02 3.02 0.79
C THR A 152 -20.13 4.23 1.07
N GLU A 153 -20.15 5.25 0.19
CA GLU A 153 -19.25 6.39 0.32
C GLU A 153 -19.56 7.20 1.58
N ALA A 154 -18.55 7.44 2.39
CA ALA A 154 -18.66 8.30 3.56
C ALA A 154 -18.75 9.79 3.17
N ALA A 155 -19.25 10.63 4.08
CA ALA A 155 -19.34 12.08 3.88
C ALA A 155 -17.97 12.68 3.52
N ARG A 156 -17.99 13.65 2.61
CA ARG A 156 -16.81 14.33 2.07
C ARG A 156 -16.91 15.84 2.29
N SER A 157 -15.82 16.47 2.72
CA SER A 157 -15.71 17.94 2.83
C SER A 157 -15.41 18.62 1.49
N ALA A 158 -14.82 17.87 0.53
CA ALA A 158 -14.45 18.39 -0.78
C ALA A 158 -14.79 17.38 -1.89
N ALA A 159 -15.07 17.89 -3.09
CA ALA A 159 -15.18 17.09 -4.31
C ALA A 159 -13.83 16.48 -4.68
N TYR A 160 -13.83 15.46 -5.55
CA TYR A 160 -12.60 15.00 -6.17
C TYR A 160 -11.91 16.11 -6.96
N PRO A 161 -10.56 16.16 -6.98
CA PRO A 161 -9.81 17.19 -7.73
C PRO A 161 -10.17 17.22 -9.22
N PHE A 162 -10.45 16.04 -9.79
CA PHE A 162 -10.83 15.90 -11.18
C PHE A 162 -12.09 15.06 -11.33
N GLY A 163 -12.89 15.36 -12.36
CA GLY A 163 -14.06 14.57 -12.73
C GLY A 163 -13.71 13.11 -13.05
N PRO A 164 -14.71 12.22 -13.08
CA PRO A 164 -14.50 10.79 -13.30
C PRO A 164 -13.85 10.53 -14.67
N ILE A 165 -13.03 9.49 -14.75
CA ILE A 165 -12.50 8.99 -16.02
C ILE A 165 -13.66 8.34 -16.77
N PRO A 166 -14.02 8.78 -17.99
CA PRO A 166 -15.12 8.20 -18.75
C PRO A 166 -14.88 6.73 -19.06
N HIS A 167 -15.94 5.92 -18.95
CA HIS A 167 -15.89 4.54 -19.40
C HIS A 167 -15.72 4.47 -20.92
N GLU A 168 -14.80 3.64 -21.39
CA GLU A 168 -14.76 3.28 -22.80
C GLU A 168 -15.99 2.42 -23.16
N PRO A 169 -16.41 2.33 -24.46
CA PRO A 169 -17.72 1.81 -24.84
C PRO A 169 -18.08 0.43 -24.27
N LEU A 170 -17.12 -0.50 -24.23
CA LEU A 170 -17.35 -1.84 -23.65
C LEU A 170 -17.65 -1.74 -22.15
N ILE A 171 -16.88 -0.96 -21.42
CA ILE A 171 -17.03 -0.81 -19.96
C ILE A 171 -18.35 -0.08 -19.65
N GLY A 172 -18.72 0.91 -20.46
CA GLY A 172 -20.02 1.60 -20.34
C GLY A 172 -21.21 0.63 -20.46
N ARG A 173 -21.18 -0.27 -21.44
CA ARG A 173 -22.23 -1.31 -21.58
C ARG A 173 -22.31 -2.26 -20.39
N LEU A 174 -21.16 -2.62 -19.80
CA LEU A 174 -21.13 -3.43 -18.58
C LEU A 174 -21.69 -2.67 -17.37
N ALA A 175 -21.38 -1.40 -17.22
CA ALA A 175 -21.97 -0.54 -16.19
C ALA A 175 -23.50 -0.47 -16.34
N ASP A 176 -24.01 -0.28 -17.57
CA ASP A 176 -25.46 -0.25 -17.83
C ASP A 176 -26.13 -1.61 -17.53
N ALA A 177 -25.49 -2.71 -17.88
CA ALA A 177 -25.99 -4.05 -17.55
C ALA A 177 -26.06 -4.30 -16.04
N LEU A 178 -25.10 -3.77 -15.26
CA LEU A 178 -25.16 -3.82 -13.78
C LEU A 178 -26.28 -2.94 -13.22
N ARG A 179 -26.45 -1.71 -13.75
CA ARG A 179 -27.56 -0.82 -13.34
C ARG A 179 -28.94 -1.43 -13.61
N GLN A 180 -29.12 -2.12 -14.75
CA GLN A 180 -30.34 -2.83 -15.07
C GLN A 180 -30.69 -3.94 -14.08
N ARG A 181 -29.74 -4.38 -13.27
CA ARG A 181 -29.93 -5.33 -12.14
C ARG A 181 -30.12 -4.65 -10.78
N GLY A 182 -30.29 -3.34 -10.77
CA GLY A 182 -30.46 -2.57 -9.54
C GLY A 182 -29.17 -2.37 -8.74
N LEU A 183 -27.99 -2.58 -9.36
CA LEU A 183 -26.69 -2.33 -8.73
C LEU A 183 -26.18 -0.91 -9.04
N HIS A 184 -25.23 -0.45 -8.24
CA HIS A 184 -24.72 0.93 -8.28
C HIS A 184 -23.25 0.98 -8.74
N PRO A 185 -22.94 0.60 -10.00
CA PRO A 185 -21.59 0.73 -10.52
C PRO A 185 -21.19 2.19 -10.56
N PHE A 186 -19.98 2.47 -10.08
CA PHE A 186 -19.46 3.82 -10.00
C PHE A 186 -18.06 3.91 -10.64
N HIS A 187 -17.64 5.15 -10.93
CA HIS A 187 -16.30 5.41 -11.45
C HIS A 187 -15.26 5.20 -10.35
N MET A 188 -14.33 4.27 -10.58
CA MET A 188 -13.26 3.96 -9.64
C MET A 188 -12.38 5.21 -9.42
N PRO A 189 -12.16 5.64 -8.15
CA PRO A 189 -11.22 6.72 -7.86
C PRO A 189 -9.81 6.36 -8.32
N SER A 190 -9.20 7.19 -9.18
CA SER A 190 -7.93 6.85 -9.84
C SER A 190 -6.97 8.03 -9.89
N ALA A 191 -5.73 7.80 -9.45
CA ALA A 191 -4.65 8.76 -9.54
C ALA A 191 -3.83 8.54 -10.82
N ILE A 192 -4.32 9.11 -11.93
CA ILE A 192 -3.64 9.05 -13.23
C ILE A 192 -3.95 10.30 -14.06
N ASP A 193 -2.96 10.87 -14.72
CA ASP A 193 -3.12 12.06 -15.54
C ASP A 193 -3.70 11.74 -16.92
N LEU A 194 -5.02 11.45 -16.94
CA LEU A 194 -5.82 11.20 -18.14
C LEU A 194 -6.61 12.44 -18.63
N ARG A 195 -6.27 13.61 -18.13
CA ARG A 195 -6.85 14.88 -18.57
C ARG A 195 -6.53 15.14 -20.05
N GLU A 196 -7.27 16.05 -20.67
CA GLU A 196 -6.90 16.58 -21.99
C GLU A 196 -5.52 17.26 -21.90
N GLY A 197 -4.61 16.86 -22.78
CA GLY A 197 -3.21 17.29 -22.72
C GLY A 197 -2.38 16.69 -21.59
N GLY A 198 -2.93 15.77 -20.81
CA GLY A 198 -2.23 15.07 -19.73
C GLY A 198 -1.18 14.07 -20.23
N ALA A 199 -0.34 13.60 -19.31
CA ALA A 199 0.82 12.76 -19.64
C ALA A 199 0.46 11.33 -20.08
N CYS A 200 -0.74 10.82 -19.77
CA CYS A 200 -1.11 9.42 -20.04
C CYS A 200 -1.30 9.14 -21.54
N VAL A 201 -0.49 8.24 -22.08
CA VAL A 201 -0.55 7.79 -23.49
C VAL A 201 -1.46 6.60 -23.74
N ARG A 202 -2.20 6.13 -22.72
CA ARG A 202 -3.11 4.96 -22.78
C ARG A 202 -2.43 3.73 -23.38
N CYS A 203 -1.31 3.34 -22.80
CA CYS A 203 -0.48 2.21 -23.26
C CYS A 203 -1.10 0.82 -23.01
N ALA A 204 -2.24 0.73 -22.34
CA ALA A 204 -2.94 -0.50 -21.95
C ALA A 204 -2.18 -1.42 -20.96
N THR A 205 -1.16 -0.90 -20.28
CA THR A 205 -0.31 -1.63 -19.33
C THR A 205 -0.17 -0.85 -18.01
N CYS A 206 -1.28 -0.60 -17.29
CA CYS A 206 -1.25 0.18 -16.06
C CYS A 206 -1.05 -0.65 -14.80
N ASP A 207 -1.82 -1.74 -14.63
CA ASP A 207 -1.82 -2.56 -13.42
C ASP A 207 -0.60 -3.46 -13.36
N ALA A 208 0.16 -3.36 -12.27
CA ALA A 208 1.42 -4.08 -12.03
C ALA A 208 2.56 -3.76 -13.02
N PHE A 209 2.41 -2.71 -13.82
CA PHE A 209 3.48 -2.19 -14.69
C PHE A 209 3.98 -0.83 -14.17
N PRO A 210 5.26 -0.51 -14.33
CA PRO A 210 5.74 0.86 -14.11
C PRO A 210 5.26 1.80 -15.23
N CYS A 211 5.16 3.09 -14.92
CA CYS A 211 4.75 4.09 -15.91
C CYS A 211 5.98 4.81 -16.47
N ARG A 212 6.27 4.63 -17.76
CA ARG A 212 7.44 5.26 -18.40
C ARG A 212 7.26 6.74 -18.76
N VAL A 213 6.05 7.30 -18.57
CA VAL A 213 5.72 8.69 -18.91
C VAL A 213 5.23 9.49 -17.70
N ASP A 214 5.45 8.96 -16.49
CA ASP A 214 5.08 9.60 -15.21
C ASP A 214 3.62 10.07 -15.11
N ALA A 215 2.73 9.43 -15.85
CA ALA A 215 1.30 9.73 -15.81
C ALA A 215 0.58 9.13 -14.58
N LYS A 216 1.18 8.14 -13.91
CA LYS A 216 0.68 7.63 -12.63
C LYS A 216 0.96 8.63 -11.52
N GLY A 217 -0.06 8.93 -10.73
CA GLY A 217 0.12 9.61 -9.47
C GLY A 217 0.75 8.68 -8.44
N ASP A 218 2.03 8.43 -8.51
CA ASP A 218 2.77 7.63 -7.53
C ASP A 218 3.49 8.51 -6.50
N ALA A 219 4.03 7.89 -5.44
CA ALA A 219 4.63 8.63 -4.34
C ALA A 219 5.89 9.42 -4.75
N GLU A 220 6.66 8.95 -5.74
CA GLU A 220 7.80 9.70 -6.25
C GLU A 220 7.33 11.02 -6.88
N ILE A 221 6.36 10.94 -7.78
CA ILE A 221 5.88 12.08 -8.57
C ILE A 221 5.08 13.06 -7.69
N CYS A 222 4.21 12.54 -6.82
CA CYS A 222 3.26 13.36 -6.07
C CYS A 222 3.81 13.88 -4.73
N LEU A 223 4.80 13.23 -4.14
CA LEU A 223 5.26 13.52 -2.79
C LEU A 223 6.77 13.76 -2.71
N VAL A 224 7.60 12.80 -3.16
CA VAL A 224 9.06 12.87 -2.99
C VAL A 224 9.66 13.98 -3.85
N ASN A 225 9.35 14.03 -5.15
CA ASN A 225 9.88 15.07 -6.03
C ASN A 225 9.42 16.48 -5.62
N PRO A 226 8.17 16.73 -5.20
CA PRO A 226 7.78 18.01 -4.59
C PRO A 226 8.58 18.36 -3.32
N ALA A 227 8.80 17.41 -2.41
CA ALA A 227 9.60 17.64 -1.20
C ALA A 227 11.05 18.02 -1.53
N LEU A 228 11.65 17.38 -2.52
CA LEU A 228 13.03 17.65 -2.97
C LEU A 228 13.23 19.02 -3.66
N ARG A 229 12.17 19.79 -3.91
CA ARG A 229 12.30 21.18 -4.35
C ARG A 229 12.84 22.10 -3.25
N GLN A 230 12.71 21.67 -2.00
CA GLN A 230 13.26 22.40 -0.86
C GLN A 230 14.72 21.98 -0.63
N PRO A 231 15.65 22.94 -0.47
CA PRO A 231 17.08 22.67 -0.40
C PRO A 231 17.53 21.92 0.87
N ASN A 232 16.68 21.87 1.90
CA ASN A 232 16.90 21.17 3.16
C ASN A 232 16.47 19.69 3.12
N VAL A 233 15.88 19.22 2.01
CA VAL A 233 15.46 17.82 1.83
C VAL A 233 16.40 17.13 0.84
N SER A 234 16.96 15.99 1.23
CA SER A 234 17.85 15.17 0.39
C SER A 234 17.35 13.73 0.27
N LEU A 235 17.54 13.14 -0.91
CA LEU A 235 17.25 11.73 -1.20
C LEU A 235 18.56 10.99 -1.43
N HIS A 236 18.76 9.91 -0.69
CA HIS A 236 19.91 9.01 -0.81
C HIS A 236 19.40 7.65 -1.28
N THR A 237 19.70 7.27 -2.51
CA THR A 237 19.35 5.98 -3.12
C THR A 237 20.44 4.92 -2.89
N GLY A 238 20.10 3.65 -3.11
CA GLY A 238 21.04 2.54 -2.86
C GLY A 238 21.33 2.32 -1.37
N CYS A 239 20.58 2.96 -0.46
CA CYS A 239 20.80 2.94 0.99
C CYS A 239 19.91 1.91 1.68
N ARG A 240 20.37 0.69 1.84
CA ARG A 240 19.65 -0.36 2.57
C ARG A 240 19.89 -0.23 4.07
N VAL A 241 18.96 0.40 4.80
CA VAL A 241 19.02 0.48 6.26
C VAL A 241 18.93 -0.92 6.85
N THR A 242 19.91 -1.26 7.69
CA THR A 242 20.05 -2.60 8.28
C THR A 242 19.80 -2.62 9.78
N ARG A 243 19.96 -1.46 10.45
CA ARG A 243 19.80 -1.36 11.90
C ARG A 243 19.44 0.06 12.34
N LEU A 244 18.60 0.16 13.35
CA LEU A 244 18.37 1.34 14.19
C LEU A 244 19.24 1.22 15.44
N VAL A 245 19.98 2.27 15.78
CA VAL A 245 20.89 2.31 16.93
C VAL A 245 20.27 3.14 18.03
N THR A 246 20.18 2.57 19.24
CA THR A 246 19.69 3.28 20.43
C THR A 246 20.81 3.96 21.19
N ASP A 247 20.44 4.90 22.06
CA ASP A 247 21.32 5.39 23.12
C ASP A 247 21.64 4.25 24.13
N ASP A 248 22.59 4.51 25.03
CA ASP A 248 23.03 3.52 26.04
C ASP A 248 21.88 3.11 27.00
N ALA A 249 20.89 3.96 27.19
CA ALA A 249 19.72 3.69 28.01
C ALA A 249 18.65 2.85 27.24
N GLY A 250 18.81 2.65 25.93
CA GLY A 250 17.86 1.96 25.07
C GLY A 250 16.56 2.72 24.81
N LYS A 251 16.49 4.02 25.15
CA LYS A 251 15.23 4.78 25.13
C LYS A 251 15.02 5.62 23.87
N ARG A 252 16.07 6.09 23.24
CA ARG A 252 15.99 6.92 22.03
C ARG A 252 16.79 6.29 20.90
N ILE A 253 16.30 6.42 19.69
CA ILE A 253 17.09 6.14 18.49
C ILE A 253 18.06 7.31 18.29
N VAL A 254 19.33 7.04 18.06
CA VAL A 254 20.36 8.06 17.87
C VAL A 254 21.00 8.01 16.50
N ALA A 255 20.90 6.88 15.80
CA ALA A 255 21.47 6.69 14.47
C ALA A 255 20.77 5.57 13.70
N VAL A 256 21.02 5.51 12.39
CA VAL A 256 20.74 4.36 11.55
C VAL A 256 22.03 3.88 10.88
N GLU A 257 22.20 2.56 10.81
CA GLU A 257 23.23 1.91 10.00
C GLU A 257 22.61 1.45 8.69
N PHE A 258 23.29 1.69 7.58
CA PHE A 258 22.83 1.26 6.27
C PHE A 258 23.99 0.79 5.41
N GLU A 259 23.71 -0.11 4.49
CA GLU A 259 24.64 -0.57 3.46
C GLU A 259 24.44 0.23 2.18
N ARG A 260 25.53 0.71 1.62
CA ARG A 260 25.61 1.38 0.33
C ARG A 260 26.89 0.95 -0.38
N GLU A 261 26.80 0.48 -1.62
CA GLU A 261 27.97 0.05 -2.41
C GLU A 261 28.89 -0.93 -1.66
N GLY A 262 28.31 -1.83 -0.86
CA GLY A 262 29.06 -2.83 -0.08
C GLY A 262 29.74 -2.28 1.17
N ARG A 263 29.49 -1.04 1.56
CA ARG A 263 30.01 -0.43 2.78
C ARG A 263 28.89 -0.18 3.77
N VAL A 264 29.19 -0.29 5.05
CA VAL A 264 28.30 0.11 6.13
C VAL A 264 28.60 1.56 6.50
N GLU A 265 27.57 2.39 6.42
CA GLU A 265 27.61 3.81 6.78
C GLU A 265 26.63 4.06 7.92
N THR A 266 26.82 5.17 8.64
CA THR A 266 25.96 5.57 9.77
C THR A 266 25.56 7.03 9.61
N ILE A 267 24.26 7.32 9.81
CA ILE A 267 23.72 8.67 9.88
C ILE A 267 23.03 8.89 11.22
N ARG A 268 23.27 10.04 11.83
CA ARG A 268 22.69 10.47 13.11
C ARG A 268 21.60 11.52 12.90
N ALA A 269 20.51 11.40 13.66
CA ALA A 269 19.42 12.37 13.65
C ALA A 269 18.74 12.49 15.01
N ALA A 270 17.92 13.52 15.15
CA ALA A 270 17.08 13.73 16.32
C ALA A 270 15.77 12.94 16.24
N LEU A 271 15.20 12.82 15.03
CA LEU A 271 13.94 12.18 14.74
C LEU A 271 14.10 11.14 13.63
N PHE A 272 13.43 9.99 13.79
CA PHE A 272 13.44 8.89 12.83
C PHE A 272 12.01 8.50 12.42
N VAL A 273 11.79 8.40 11.11
CA VAL A 273 10.54 7.93 10.54
C VAL A 273 10.81 6.67 9.71
N LEU A 274 10.26 5.55 10.15
CA LEU A 274 10.35 4.28 9.45
C LEU A 274 9.12 4.12 8.54
N SER A 275 9.38 3.98 7.23
CA SER A 275 8.36 3.85 6.18
C SER A 275 8.79 2.87 5.09
N ALA A 276 9.34 1.72 5.51
CA ALA A 276 9.93 0.71 4.61
C ALA A 276 8.90 -0.30 4.06
N GLY A 277 7.61 -0.10 4.34
CA GLY A 277 6.51 -0.98 4.01
C GLY A 277 6.26 -2.05 5.08
N ALA A 278 5.04 -2.59 5.13
CA ALA A 278 4.55 -3.37 6.26
C ALA A 278 5.48 -4.51 6.70
N ILE A 279 6.13 -5.21 5.77
CA ILE A 279 7.03 -6.31 6.14
C ILE A 279 8.40 -5.77 6.55
N ASN A 280 9.02 -4.92 5.71
CA ASN A 280 10.40 -4.48 5.98
C ASN A 280 10.52 -3.59 7.20
N SER A 281 9.47 -2.83 7.57
CA SER A 281 9.45 -2.05 8.82
C SER A 281 9.50 -2.96 10.04
N ALA A 282 8.68 -4.01 10.09
CA ALA A 282 8.74 -5.00 11.16
C ALA A 282 10.08 -5.76 11.20
N VAL A 283 10.62 -6.11 10.03
CA VAL A 283 11.93 -6.77 9.90
C VAL A 283 13.06 -5.89 10.45
N LEU A 284 13.06 -4.59 10.10
CA LEU A 284 14.09 -3.67 10.58
C LEU A 284 14.04 -3.50 12.10
N LEU A 285 12.84 -3.38 12.68
CA LEU A 285 12.67 -3.32 14.13
C LEU A 285 13.19 -4.58 14.82
N GLN A 286 12.92 -5.78 14.29
CA GLN A 286 13.43 -7.05 14.81
C GLN A 286 14.96 -7.17 14.66
N ARG A 287 15.52 -6.79 13.51
CA ARG A 287 16.98 -6.80 13.28
C ARG A 287 17.74 -5.82 14.18
N SER A 288 17.07 -4.82 14.70
CA SER A 288 17.61 -3.82 15.59
C SER A 288 17.61 -4.25 17.07
N ALA A 289 17.42 -5.55 17.33
CA ALA A 289 17.47 -6.12 18.68
C ALA A 289 18.77 -5.77 19.41
N THR A 290 18.66 -5.54 20.72
CA THR A 290 19.77 -5.25 21.63
C THR A 290 19.63 -6.09 22.91
N THR A 291 20.60 -6.02 23.80
CA THR A 291 20.47 -6.66 25.12
C THR A 291 19.32 -6.10 25.96
N LEU A 292 18.98 -4.82 25.78
CA LEU A 292 17.85 -4.17 26.45
C LEU A 292 16.52 -4.47 25.74
N HIS A 293 16.54 -4.72 24.44
CA HIS A 293 15.38 -5.02 23.59
C HIS A 293 15.61 -6.33 22.82
N PRO A 294 15.62 -7.49 23.48
CA PRO A 294 16.01 -8.76 22.85
C PRO A 294 15.04 -9.25 21.76
N ASN A 295 13.79 -8.76 21.77
CA ASN A 295 12.76 -9.09 20.79
C ASN A 295 12.62 -8.03 19.67
N GLY A 296 13.58 -7.11 19.54
CA GLY A 296 13.53 -5.97 18.60
C GLY A 296 13.02 -4.69 19.27
N LEU A 297 13.21 -3.57 18.56
CA LEU A 297 12.79 -2.23 19.03
C LEU A 297 11.27 -2.05 18.86
N ALA A 298 10.70 -1.11 19.59
CA ALA A 298 9.26 -0.81 19.61
C ALA A 298 8.38 -2.02 19.91
N ASN A 299 8.87 -3.00 20.67
CA ASN A 299 8.22 -4.31 20.82
C ASN A 299 7.98 -4.75 22.26
N SER A 300 7.82 -3.82 23.20
CA SER A 300 7.42 -4.12 24.57
C SER A 300 6.06 -4.82 24.66
N SER A 301 5.14 -4.49 23.73
CA SER A 301 3.85 -5.16 23.58
C SER A 301 3.95 -6.59 23.02
N GLY A 302 5.09 -6.98 22.41
CA GLY A 302 5.24 -8.27 21.70
C GLY A 302 4.45 -8.35 20.40
N ALA A 303 3.93 -7.21 19.87
CA ALA A 303 3.07 -7.18 18.69
C ALA A 303 3.80 -6.88 17.38
N VAL A 304 5.06 -6.45 17.41
CA VAL A 304 5.84 -6.19 16.19
C VAL A 304 6.01 -7.48 15.38
N GLY A 305 5.65 -7.41 14.11
CA GLY A 305 5.67 -8.53 13.18
C GLY A 305 4.47 -9.46 13.26
N ARG A 306 3.53 -9.26 14.20
CA ARG A 306 2.28 -10.01 14.29
C ARG A 306 1.16 -9.33 13.49
N HIS A 307 0.03 -10.03 13.34
CA HIS A 307 -1.17 -9.52 12.70
C HIS A 307 -0.96 -9.08 11.25
N TYR A 308 -0.03 -9.73 10.57
CA TYR A 308 0.12 -9.53 9.13
C TYR A 308 -1.19 -9.83 8.42
N MET A 309 -1.62 -8.90 7.60
CA MET A 309 -2.80 -9.02 6.74
C MET A 309 -2.40 -8.67 5.30
N ASN A 310 -3.09 -9.33 4.37
CA ASN A 310 -3.03 -9.00 2.95
C ASN A 310 -4.40 -9.37 2.37
N HIS A 311 -5.15 -8.45 1.84
CA HIS A 311 -6.53 -8.70 1.41
C HIS A 311 -6.72 -10.08 0.77
N ASN A 312 -7.82 -10.76 1.09
CA ASN A 312 -8.23 -11.90 0.31
C ASN A 312 -8.62 -11.40 -1.08
N THR A 313 -7.78 -11.65 -2.05
CA THR A 313 -7.90 -11.10 -3.40
C THR A 313 -7.97 -12.22 -4.42
N SER A 314 -8.93 -12.13 -5.34
CA SER A 314 -9.02 -13.02 -6.50
C SER A 314 -9.15 -12.21 -7.78
N CYS A 315 -8.35 -12.58 -8.78
CA CYS A 315 -8.54 -12.12 -10.14
C CYS A 315 -9.61 -12.96 -10.82
N LEU A 316 -10.55 -12.33 -11.52
CA LEU A 316 -11.56 -12.99 -12.36
C LEU A 316 -11.39 -12.53 -13.80
N MET A 317 -11.35 -13.48 -14.72
CA MET A 317 -11.31 -13.25 -16.17
C MET A 317 -12.67 -13.62 -16.76
N GLY A 318 -13.46 -12.62 -17.12
CA GLY A 318 -14.73 -12.80 -17.83
C GLY A 318 -14.48 -12.93 -19.34
N LEU A 319 -14.78 -14.08 -19.93
CA LEU A 319 -14.55 -14.36 -21.35
C LEU A 319 -15.78 -14.00 -22.19
N MET A 320 -15.51 -13.34 -23.33
CA MET A 320 -16.49 -12.95 -24.35
C MET A 320 -16.02 -13.45 -25.72
N PRO A 321 -16.22 -14.73 -26.09
CA PRO A 321 -15.57 -15.36 -27.26
C PRO A 321 -15.78 -14.63 -28.59
N PHE A 322 -16.88 -13.87 -28.72
CA PHE A 322 -17.24 -13.16 -29.95
C PHE A 322 -16.99 -11.65 -29.91
N THR A 323 -16.42 -11.14 -28.80
CA THR A 323 -16.14 -9.71 -28.62
C THR A 323 -14.65 -9.51 -28.31
N VAL A 324 -13.97 -8.73 -29.11
CA VAL A 324 -12.61 -8.29 -28.82
C VAL A 324 -12.68 -7.16 -27.79
N ASN A 325 -11.88 -7.26 -26.73
CA ASN A 325 -11.69 -6.16 -25.79
C ASN A 325 -10.58 -5.23 -26.32
N ASP A 326 -10.98 -4.11 -26.90
CA ASP A 326 -10.10 -3.05 -27.39
C ASP A 326 -9.92 -1.89 -26.40
N THR A 327 -10.50 -2.02 -25.20
CA THR A 327 -10.40 -1.02 -24.13
C THR A 327 -8.93 -0.80 -23.76
N ARG A 328 -8.53 0.46 -23.77
CA ARG A 328 -7.16 0.87 -23.43
C ARG A 328 -6.94 1.08 -21.94
N PHE A 329 -7.89 1.72 -21.27
CA PHE A 329 -7.87 1.96 -19.84
C PHE A 329 -9.11 1.36 -19.17
N THR A 330 -9.00 0.12 -18.72
CA THR A 330 -10.12 -0.68 -18.17
C THR A 330 -10.51 -0.28 -16.76
N LYS A 331 -9.59 0.21 -15.93
CA LYS A 331 -9.80 0.46 -14.49
C LYS A 331 -10.66 1.70 -14.23
N THR A 332 -11.86 1.72 -14.74
CA THR A 332 -12.79 2.85 -14.56
C THR A 332 -14.05 2.48 -13.79
N LEU A 333 -14.33 1.19 -13.58
CA LEU A 333 -15.56 0.70 -12.96
C LEU A 333 -15.28 -0.03 -11.64
N SER A 334 -16.09 0.26 -10.61
CA SER A 334 -16.10 -0.46 -9.34
C SER A 334 -17.53 -0.62 -8.83
N LEU A 335 -17.72 -1.55 -7.89
CA LEU A 335 -19.01 -1.91 -7.29
C LEU A 335 -18.82 -2.24 -5.81
N ASN A 336 -19.59 -1.57 -4.93
CA ASN A 336 -19.58 -1.75 -3.48
C ASN A 336 -20.93 -2.17 -2.90
N ASP A 337 -21.89 -2.59 -3.72
CA ASP A 337 -23.22 -3.04 -3.26
C ASP A 337 -23.14 -4.22 -2.28
N PHE A 338 -22.03 -4.95 -2.28
CA PHE A 338 -21.78 -6.12 -1.42
C PHE A 338 -20.78 -5.82 -0.29
N TYR A 339 -20.37 -4.56 -0.14
CA TYR A 339 -19.27 -4.18 0.75
C TYR A 339 -19.61 -4.45 2.22
N PHE A 340 -20.77 -4.05 2.66
CA PHE A 340 -21.28 -4.28 4.01
C PHE A 340 -22.30 -5.44 4.07
N ALA A 341 -22.56 -5.93 5.29
CA ALA A 341 -23.68 -6.80 5.57
C ALA A 341 -25.00 -6.13 5.14
N GLY A 342 -25.99 -6.94 4.78
CA GLY A 342 -27.28 -6.42 4.30
C GLY A 342 -28.30 -7.52 4.11
N ALA A 343 -29.45 -7.21 3.49
CA ALA A 343 -30.53 -8.14 3.29
C ALA A 343 -30.06 -9.46 2.64
N GLY A 344 -30.22 -10.58 3.35
CA GLY A 344 -29.77 -11.91 2.93
C GLY A 344 -28.24 -12.16 3.00
N ARG A 345 -27.48 -11.22 3.56
CA ARG A 345 -26.02 -11.33 3.74
C ARG A 345 -25.68 -10.97 5.19
N PRO A 346 -25.37 -11.94 6.04
CA PRO A 346 -25.10 -11.68 7.46
C PRO A 346 -23.76 -10.96 7.69
N HIS A 347 -22.78 -11.10 6.76
CA HIS A 347 -21.46 -10.53 6.89
C HIS A 347 -21.10 -9.66 5.67
N ALA A 348 -20.19 -8.71 5.88
CA ALA A 348 -19.55 -7.94 4.84
C ALA A 348 -18.80 -8.86 3.86
N GLN A 349 -18.89 -8.58 2.56
CA GLN A 349 -18.22 -9.39 1.53
C GLN A 349 -16.99 -8.68 0.96
N GLY A 350 -17.16 -7.47 0.45
CA GLY A 350 -16.05 -6.69 -0.04
C GLY A 350 -16.32 -5.90 -1.33
N ASN A 351 -15.27 -5.60 -2.05
CA ASN A 351 -15.24 -4.76 -3.25
C ASN A 351 -15.06 -5.59 -4.52
N ILE A 352 -15.77 -5.21 -5.58
CA ILE A 352 -15.52 -5.64 -6.95
C ILE A 352 -15.02 -4.44 -7.74
N GLN A 353 -13.87 -4.55 -8.38
CA GLN A 353 -13.34 -3.49 -9.25
C GLN A 353 -12.76 -4.09 -10.53
N MET A 354 -12.64 -3.26 -11.57
CA MET A 354 -11.93 -3.69 -12.76
C MET A 354 -10.43 -3.76 -12.50
N LEU A 355 -9.81 -4.79 -13.07
CA LEU A 355 -8.37 -4.95 -13.17
C LEU A 355 -7.89 -4.35 -14.49
N GLY A 356 -6.61 -4.01 -14.59
CA GLY A 356 -5.98 -3.74 -15.89
C GLY A 356 -6.05 -4.98 -16.80
N ASN A 357 -5.98 -4.77 -18.11
CA ASN A 357 -6.01 -5.88 -19.06
C ASN A 357 -4.93 -6.92 -18.75
N ILE A 358 -5.34 -8.14 -18.46
CA ILE A 358 -4.41 -9.26 -18.31
C ILE A 358 -3.74 -9.54 -19.67
N GLN A 359 -2.41 -9.53 -19.66
CA GLN A 359 -1.60 -9.77 -20.85
C GLN A 359 -1.25 -11.27 -21.00
N GLU A 360 -1.01 -11.73 -22.23
CA GLU A 360 -0.63 -13.11 -22.49
C GLU A 360 0.56 -13.58 -21.63
N ALA A 361 1.58 -12.75 -21.49
CA ALA A 361 2.76 -13.04 -20.68
C ALA A 361 2.42 -13.23 -19.18
N MET A 362 1.43 -12.51 -18.64
CA MET A 362 0.94 -12.71 -17.27
C MET A 362 0.31 -14.09 -17.11
N VAL A 363 -0.52 -14.51 -18.08
CA VAL A 363 -1.13 -15.84 -18.07
C VAL A 363 -0.06 -16.94 -18.15
N ARG A 364 0.92 -16.79 -19.03
CA ARG A 364 2.03 -17.76 -19.17
C ARG A 364 2.94 -17.80 -17.95
N SER A 365 3.22 -16.66 -17.33
CA SER A 365 3.97 -16.62 -16.06
C SER A 365 3.25 -17.39 -14.95
N ALA A 366 1.92 -17.37 -14.96
CA ALA A 366 1.07 -18.05 -14.00
C ALA A 366 0.79 -19.52 -14.33
N LEU A 367 0.76 -19.87 -15.62
CA LEU A 367 0.48 -21.18 -16.18
C LEU A 367 1.47 -21.49 -17.30
N PRO A 368 2.74 -21.84 -17.00
CA PRO A 368 3.80 -21.98 -17.99
C PRO A 368 3.52 -23.03 -19.09
N GLN A 369 2.71 -24.04 -18.76
CA GLN A 369 2.32 -25.10 -19.68
C GLN A 369 1.21 -24.67 -20.66
N LEU A 370 0.56 -23.50 -20.47
CA LEU A 370 -0.50 -23.05 -21.37
C LEU A 370 0.10 -22.50 -22.69
N PRO A 371 -0.23 -23.10 -23.85
CA PRO A 371 0.32 -22.64 -25.13
C PRO A 371 -0.13 -21.21 -25.47
N ARG A 372 0.74 -20.44 -26.15
CA ARG A 372 0.44 -19.07 -26.59
C ARG A 372 -0.81 -18.95 -27.45
N TRP A 373 -1.07 -19.95 -28.32
CA TRP A 373 -2.23 -19.95 -29.19
C TRP A 373 -3.57 -20.07 -28.42
N ILE A 374 -3.54 -20.52 -27.15
CA ILE A 374 -4.70 -20.49 -26.25
C ILE A 374 -4.70 -19.21 -25.43
N ALA A 375 -3.56 -18.85 -24.80
CA ALA A 375 -3.47 -17.71 -23.91
C ALA A 375 -3.80 -16.37 -24.62
N ARG A 376 -3.31 -16.18 -25.85
CA ARG A 376 -3.51 -14.94 -26.61
C ARG A 376 -4.96 -14.65 -26.97
N PRO A 377 -5.77 -15.59 -27.50
CA PRO A 377 -7.21 -15.35 -27.67
C PRO A 377 -7.94 -15.11 -26.34
N MET A 378 -7.59 -15.86 -25.28
CA MET A 378 -8.22 -15.67 -23.97
C MET A 378 -8.10 -14.22 -23.50
N THR A 379 -6.88 -13.68 -23.47
CA THR A 379 -6.65 -12.31 -22.98
C THR A 379 -7.21 -11.23 -23.91
N ARG A 380 -7.33 -11.52 -25.19
CA ARG A 380 -7.89 -10.61 -26.18
C ARG A 380 -9.42 -10.52 -26.12
N HIS A 381 -10.06 -11.55 -25.60
CA HIS A 381 -11.51 -11.70 -25.50
C HIS A 381 -11.97 -11.74 -24.02
N SER A 382 -11.24 -11.11 -23.11
CA SER A 382 -11.60 -11.02 -21.69
C SER A 382 -11.82 -9.59 -21.25
N VAL A 383 -12.58 -9.47 -20.18
CA VAL A 383 -12.58 -8.30 -19.27
C VAL A 383 -12.23 -8.82 -17.90
N ASP A 384 -11.29 -8.13 -17.24
CA ASP A 384 -10.65 -8.65 -16.06
C ASP A 384 -11.08 -7.86 -14.82
N TRP A 385 -11.37 -8.59 -13.73
CA TRP A 385 -11.94 -8.06 -12.50
C TRP A 385 -11.09 -8.47 -11.31
N LEU A 386 -11.09 -7.64 -10.29
CA LEU A 386 -10.52 -7.91 -8.99
C LEU A 386 -11.64 -7.96 -7.96
N VAL A 387 -11.67 -9.04 -7.20
CA VAL A 387 -12.59 -9.23 -6.07
C VAL A 387 -11.77 -9.25 -4.80
N MET A 388 -12.07 -8.36 -3.87
CA MET A 388 -11.35 -8.22 -2.61
C MET A 388 -12.30 -8.35 -1.44
N SER A 389 -11.87 -9.10 -0.43
CA SER A 389 -12.52 -9.19 0.88
C SER A 389 -11.50 -8.91 1.97
N GLU A 390 -11.97 -8.50 3.11
CA GLU A 390 -11.12 -8.27 4.27
C GLU A 390 -10.42 -9.56 4.72
N ASP A 391 -9.14 -9.44 5.04
CA ASP A 391 -8.35 -10.42 5.78
C ASP A 391 -8.25 -9.93 7.23
N LEU A 392 -8.70 -10.74 8.19
CA LEU A 392 -8.79 -10.33 9.60
C LEU A 392 -7.42 -10.49 10.29
N PRO A 393 -7.09 -9.61 11.25
CA PRO A 393 -5.83 -9.70 11.96
C PRO A 393 -5.78 -10.96 12.84
N HIS A 394 -4.76 -11.78 12.64
CA HIS A 394 -4.50 -12.97 13.46
C HIS A 394 -3.10 -12.92 14.04
N ALA A 395 -2.98 -13.19 15.35
CA ALA A 395 -1.69 -13.09 16.05
C ALA A 395 -0.61 -14.05 15.50
N ASP A 396 -1.01 -15.15 14.86
CA ASP A 396 -0.10 -16.12 14.24
C ASP A 396 0.23 -15.82 12.77
N SER A 397 -0.45 -14.84 12.14
CA SER A 397 0.03 -14.25 10.89
C SER A 397 1.22 -13.36 11.21
N ARG A 398 2.44 -13.80 10.84
CA ARG A 398 3.68 -13.20 11.37
C ARG A 398 4.74 -12.97 10.32
N VAL A 399 5.45 -11.87 10.50
CA VAL A 399 6.74 -11.58 9.88
C VAL A 399 7.83 -11.83 10.93
N ARG A 400 8.81 -12.65 10.62
CA ARG A 400 9.93 -12.98 11.54
C ARG A 400 11.26 -12.92 10.79
N VAL A 401 12.30 -12.53 11.52
CA VAL A 401 13.69 -12.71 11.09
C VAL A 401 14.20 -14.00 11.70
N LEU A 402 14.60 -14.94 10.86
CA LEU A 402 15.18 -16.21 11.30
C LEU A 402 16.63 -16.03 11.78
N PRO A 403 17.20 -16.97 12.57
CA PRO A 403 18.59 -16.87 13.04
C PRO A 403 19.63 -16.78 11.92
N ASP A 404 19.32 -17.28 10.73
CA ASP A 404 20.16 -17.18 9.52
C ASP A 404 19.96 -15.86 8.74
N GLY A 405 19.13 -14.94 9.26
CA GLY A 405 18.85 -13.62 8.68
C GLY A 405 17.76 -13.61 7.60
N ARG A 406 17.23 -14.77 7.19
CA ARG A 406 16.11 -14.83 6.23
C ARG A 406 14.83 -14.28 6.84
N ILE A 407 13.96 -13.74 5.98
CA ILE A 407 12.63 -13.31 6.36
C ILE A 407 11.66 -14.48 6.22
N GLN A 408 10.94 -14.78 7.29
CA GLN A 408 9.83 -15.73 7.27
C GLN A 408 8.50 -14.95 7.31
N LEU A 409 7.58 -15.34 6.45
CA LEU A 409 6.23 -14.81 6.39
C LEU A 409 5.21 -15.94 6.57
N ASP A 410 4.64 -15.99 7.77
CA ASP A 410 3.52 -16.87 8.08
C ASP A 410 2.21 -16.12 7.84
N TRP A 411 1.45 -16.53 6.85
CA TRP A 411 0.16 -15.94 6.56
C TRP A 411 -0.97 -16.95 6.76
N ARG A 412 -1.65 -16.80 7.87
CA ARG A 412 -2.88 -17.53 8.15
C ARG A 412 -4.06 -16.74 7.56
N ARG A 413 -4.53 -17.14 6.40
CA ARG A 413 -5.69 -16.53 5.77
C ARG A 413 -6.94 -16.73 6.60
N THR A 414 -7.63 -15.66 6.89
CA THR A 414 -8.92 -15.62 7.58
C THR A 414 -10.01 -15.21 6.60
N ASN A 415 -11.28 -15.31 7.00
CA ASN A 415 -12.45 -14.88 6.22
C ASN A 415 -12.53 -15.50 4.80
N MET A 416 -11.99 -16.71 4.64
CA MET A 416 -11.87 -17.36 3.33
C MET A 416 -13.19 -17.95 2.83
N THR A 417 -14.07 -18.41 3.74
CA THR A 417 -15.40 -18.92 3.38
C THR A 417 -16.21 -17.80 2.73
N THR A 418 -16.26 -16.62 3.37
CA THR A 418 -16.92 -15.42 2.85
C THR A 418 -16.32 -15.02 1.50
N HIS A 419 -14.96 -14.96 1.39
CA HIS A 419 -14.31 -14.61 0.16
C HIS A 419 -14.63 -15.56 -1.00
N GLN A 420 -14.59 -16.88 -0.77
CA GLN A 420 -14.92 -17.88 -1.78
C GLN A 420 -16.38 -17.77 -2.23
N GLY A 421 -17.30 -17.57 -1.28
CA GLY A 421 -18.71 -17.30 -1.57
C GLY A 421 -18.89 -16.06 -2.43
N PHE A 422 -18.20 -14.97 -2.09
CA PHE A 422 -18.23 -13.72 -2.85
C PHE A 422 -17.67 -13.87 -4.27
N VAL A 423 -16.60 -14.63 -4.44
CA VAL A 423 -16.07 -14.97 -5.77
C VAL A 423 -17.10 -15.73 -6.60
N GLN A 424 -17.82 -16.71 -6.03
CA GLN A 424 -18.85 -17.46 -6.75
C GLN A 424 -20.05 -16.56 -7.09
N GLN A 425 -20.48 -15.72 -6.17
CA GLN A 425 -21.55 -14.73 -6.41
C GLN A 425 -21.15 -13.78 -7.56
N THR A 426 -19.92 -13.27 -7.55
CA THR A 426 -19.41 -12.40 -8.61
C THR A 426 -19.35 -13.15 -9.96
N LYS A 427 -18.93 -14.40 -9.99
CA LYS A 427 -18.98 -15.22 -11.22
C LYS A 427 -20.39 -15.36 -11.77
N THR A 428 -21.38 -15.55 -10.91
CA THR A 428 -22.78 -15.63 -11.31
C THR A 428 -23.26 -14.31 -11.88
N LEU A 429 -22.98 -13.19 -11.19
CA LEU A 429 -23.29 -11.85 -11.66
C LEU A 429 -22.65 -11.56 -13.04
N LEU A 430 -21.39 -11.91 -13.23
CA LEU A 430 -20.70 -11.70 -14.51
C LEU A 430 -21.33 -12.53 -15.62
N ARG A 431 -21.73 -13.80 -15.38
CA ARG A 431 -22.46 -14.59 -16.38
C ARG A 431 -23.78 -13.95 -16.78
N GLU A 432 -24.51 -13.43 -15.80
CA GLU A 432 -25.79 -12.75 -16.05
C GLU A 432 -25.65 -11.46 -16.85
N ILE A 433 -24.53 -10.78 -16.80
CA ILE A 433 -24.26 -9.57 -17.60
C ILE A 433 -23.55 -9.85 -18.92
N GLY A 434 -23.44 -11.12 -19.32
CA GLY A 434 -23.02 -11.51 -20.68
C GLY A 434 -21.66 -12.17 -20.82
N PHE A 435 -21.05 -12.67 -19.74
CA PHE A 435 -19.82 -13.46 -19.80
C PHE A 435 -20.14 -14.96 -19.73
N PRO A 436 -20.16 -15.70 -20.85
CA PRO A 436 -20.51 -17.13 -20.85
C PRO A 436 -19.57 -17.99 -20.00
N ALA A 437 -18.34 -17.57 -19.83
CA ALA A 437 -17.37 -18.25 -18.97
C ALA A 437 -16.59 -17.23 -18.11
N VAL A 438 -16.41 -17.57 -16.82
CA VAL A 438 -15.63 -16.74 -15.87
C VAL A 438 -14.64 -17.63 -15.14
N LEU A 439 -13.36 -17.40 -15.40
CA LEU A 439 -12.26 -18.04 -14.71
C LEU A 439 -11.86 -17.21 -13.47
N SER A 440 -11.27 -17.85 -12.46
CA SER A 440 -10.76 -17.13 -11.29
C SER A 440 -9.47 -17.72 -10.78
N ARG A 441 -8.60 -16.86 -10.23
CA ARG A 441 -7.37 -17.25 -9.55
C ARG A 441 -7.17 -16.38 -8.30
N PRO A 442 -7.01 -17.00 -7.11
CA PRO A 442 -6.64 -16.26 -5.91
C PRO A 442 -5.18 -15.78 -6.00
N PHE A 443 -4.87 -14.64 -5.38
CA PHE A 443 -3.51 -14.17 -5.19
C PHE A 443 -2.83 -14.93 -4.05
N GLY A 444 -1.52 -15.13 -4.17
CA GLY A 444 -0.66 -15.82 -3.20
C GLY A 444 0.34 -14.89 -2.52
N LEU A 445 1.27 -15.47 -1.77
CA LEU A 445 2.37 -14.76 -1.12
C LEU A 445 3.32 -14.06 -2.12
N ASP A 446 3.36 -14.55 -3.35
CA ASP A 446 4.15 -13.99 -4.45
C ASP A 446 3.52 -12.73 -5.08
N THR A 447 2.31 -12.37 -4.64
CA THR A 447 1.58 -11.19 -5.12
C THR A 447 1.30 -10.24 -3.96
N PRO A 448 2.25 -9.37 -3.59
CA PRO A 448 2.17 -8.51 -2.42
C PRO A 448 1.35 -7.27 -2.73
N SER A 449 0.02 -7.38 -2.77
CA SER A 449 -0.80 -6.25 -3.18
C SER A 449 -1.07 -5.24 -2.05
N HIS A 450 -1.53 -5.68 -0.87
CA HIS A 450 -2.05 -4.78 0.17
C HIS A 450 -1.59 -5.20 1.57
N GLN A 451 -0.32 -5.50 1.71
CA GLN A 451 0.30 -5.92 2.97
C GLN A 451 0.17 -4.85 4.06
N CYS A 452 -0.32 -5.23 5.25
CA CYS A 452 -0.53 -4.30 6.36
C CYS A 452 -0.48 -4.99 7.74
N GLY A 453 -0.58 -4.21 8.83
CA GLY A 453 -0.90 -4.64 10.18
C GLY A 453 0.25 -5.08 11.08
N THR A 454 1.48 -5.11 10.60
CA THR A 454 2.64 -5.71 11.30
C THR A 454 3.24 -4.86 12.42
N VAL A 455 2.89 -3.58 12.54
CA VAL A 455 3.30 -2.66 13.61
C VAL A 455 2.10 -1.77 13.93
N ARG A 456 1.03 -2.36 14.46
CA ARG A 456 -0.26 -1.69 14.63
C ARG A 456 -0.20 -0.50 15.58
N PHE A 457 -0.99 0.52 15.29
CA PHE A 457 -1.25 1.59 16.25
C PHE A 457 -2.45 1.26 17.15
N GLY A 458 -2.53 1.91 18.30
CA GLY A 458 -3.59 1.71 19.29
C GLY A 458 -3.46 2.70 20.43
N ASP A 459 -4.39 2.62 21.40
CA ASP A 459 -4.42 3.48 22.58
C ASP A 459 -3.68 2.86 23.78
N ASP A 460 -3.45 1.54 23.76
CA ASP A 460 -2.86 0.80 24.86
C ASP A 460 -1.47 0.25 24.50
N PRO A 461 -0.39 0.74 25.16
CA PRO A 461 0.98 0.26 24.92
C PRO A 461 1.20 -1.22 25.26
N ALA A 462 0.31 -1.85 26.04
CA ALA A 462 0.40 -3.28 26.33
C ALA A 462 -0.01 -4.16 25.13
N SER A 463 -0.77 -3.62 24.17
CA SER A 463 -1.32 -4.35 23.02
C SER A 463 -0.90 -3.79 21.66
N ALA A 464 -0.37 -2.57 21.61
CA ALA A 464 0.04 -1.91 20.39
C ALA A 464 1.47 -1.34 20.49
N PRO A 465 2.29 -1.43 19.44
CA PRO A 465 3.61 -0.81 19.38
C PRO A 465 3.57 0.72 19.24
N LEU A 466 2.52 1.26 18.64
CA LEU A 466 2.42 2.67 18.25
C LEU A 466 1.15 3.32 18.81
N ASP A 467 1.26 4.61 19.11
CA ASP A 467 0.10 5.47 19.40
C ASP A 467 -0.65 5.87 18.10
N THR A 468 -1.73 6.64 18.23
CA THR A 468 -2.58 7.09 17.12
C THR A 468 -1.89 8.04 16.15
N TYR A 469 -0.74 8.58 16.49
CA TYR A 469 0.15 9.33 15.60
C TYR A 469 1.31 8.48 15.05
N CYS A 470 1.18 7.16 15.14
CA CYS A 470 2.23 6.22 14.67
C CYS A 470 3.57 6.39 15.40
N ARG A 471 3.61 7.00 16.58
CA ARG A 471 4.78 7.16 17.43
C ARG A 471 4.97 5.91 18.26
N SER A 472 6.18 5.39 18.33
CA SER A 472 6.50 4.28 19.21
C SER A 472 6.28 4.63 20.68
N PHE A 473 5.60 3.75 21.42
CA PHE A 473 5.49 3.89 22.88
C PHE A 473 6.84 3.70 23.59
N ASP A 474 7.73 2.86 23.04
CA ASP A 474 9.05 2.57 23.62
C ASP A 474 10.11 3.64 23.29
N HIS A 475 10.03 4.24 22.10
CA HIS A 475 11.05 5.17 21.60
C HIS A 475 10.40 6.46 21.12
N PRO A 476 10.41 7.54 21.94
CA PRO A 476 9.62 8.74 21.67
C PRO A 476 10.02 9.54 20.43
N ASN A 477 11.15 9.24 19.81
CA ASN A 477 11.63 9.86 18.59
C ASN A 477 11.63 8.90 17.38
N LEU A 478 10.87 7.79 17.46
CA LEU A 478 10.64 6.86 16.38
C LEU A 478 9.17 6.84 16.00
N PHE A 479 8.89 7.03 14.71
CA PHE A 479 7.56 6.91 14.11
C PHE A 479 7.59 5.84 13.03
N VAL A 480 6.50 5.03 12.89
CA VAL A 480 6.39 4.01 11.84
C VAL A 480 5.17 4.35 11.00
N VAL A 481 5.41 4.88 9.80
CA VAL A 481 4.37 5.52 8.98
C VAL A 481 4.28 4.88 7.60
N ASP A 482 3.75 3.67 7.54
CA ASP A 482 3.41 2.92 6.33
C ASP A 482 2.22 2.01 6.63
N ALA A 483 1.82 1.12 5.74
CA ALA A 483 0.67 0.26 5.96
C ALA A 483 0.79 -0.70 7.18
N SER A 484 1.94 -0.78 7.84
CA SER A 484 2.10 -1.61 9.04
C SER A 484 1.25 -1.15 10.22
N PHE A 485 0.85 0.13 10.27
CA PHE A 485 0.06 0.66 11.38
C PHE A 485 -1.42 0.19 11.40
N PHE A 486 -1.94 -0.36 10.32
CA PHE A 486 -3.35 -0.75 10.19
C PHE A 486 -3.79 -1.76 11.26
N PRO A 487 -4.85 -1.52 12.04
CA PRO A 487 -5.42 -2.50 12.96
C PRO A 487 -6.24 -3.56 12.22
N SER A 488 -6.92 -3.16 11.13
CA SER A 488 -7.72 -4.01 10.24
C SER A 488 -7.46 -3.62 8.79
N SER A 489 -7.63 -4.56 7.85
CA SER A 489 -7.30 -4.33 6.45
C SER A 489 -8.42 -3.66 5.65
N ALA A 490 -9.66 -3.73 6.11
CA ALA A 490 -10.84 -3.44 5.31
C ALA A 490 -10.85 -4.24 3.98
N ALA A 491 -11.59 -3.82 2.96
CA ALA A 491 -11.62 -4.49 1.66
C ALA A 491 -11.37 -3.53 0.48
N LEU A 492 -10.59 -2.46 0.71
CA LEU A 492 -10.27 -1.42 -0.27
C LEU A 492 -8.75 -1.17 -0.35
N ASN A 493 -8.32 -0.62 -1.47
CA ASN A 493 -6.91 -0.30 -1.71
C ASN A 493 -6.36 0.67 -0.65
N PRO A 494 -5.24 0.37 0.05
CA PRO A 494 -4.83 1.09 1.26
C PRO A 494 -4.05 2.39 1.00
N ALA A 495 -3.58 2.63 -0.23
CA ALA A 495 -2.61 3.69 -0.51
C ALA A 495 -3.07 5.09 -0.07
N LEU A 496 -4.34 5.45 -0.31
CA LEU A 496 -4.87 6.75 0.08
C LEU A 496 -4.96 6.89 1.61
N THR A 497 -5.28 5.82 2.33
CA THR A 497 -5.34 5.82 3.80
C THR A 497 -3.93 5.96 4.40
N VAL A 498 -2.93 5.30 3.82
CA VAL A 498 -1.53 5.51 4.21
C VAL A 498 -1.12 6.97 4.00
N ALA A 499 -1.48 7.58 2.86
CA ALA A 499 -1.20 8.98 2.57
C ALA A 499 -1.90 9.92 3.56
N ALA A 500 -3.19 9.70 3.84
CA ALA A 500 -3.97 10.53 4.77
C ALA A 500 -3.38 10.50 6.18
N GLN A 501 -3.12 9.30 6.73
CA GLN A 501 -2.49 9.17 8.05
C GLN A 501 -1.08 9.77 8.07
N ALA A 502 -0.28 9.57 7.03
CA ALA A 502 1.06 10.14 6.96
C ALA A 502 1.04 11.68 6.92
N LEU A 503 0.09 12.29 6.22
CA LEU A 503 -0.11 13.75 6.24
C LEU A 503 -0.54 14.25 7.62
N ARG A 504 -1.41 13.51 8.32
CA ARG A 504 -1.82 13.80 9.71
C ARG A 504 -0.62 13.74 10.66
N VAL A 505 0.19 12.69 10.57
CA VAL A 505 1.42 12.55 11.35
C VAL A 505 2.44 13.63 10.99
N GLY A 506 2.60 13.95 9.72
CA GLY A 506 3.51 14.99 9.26
C GLY A 506 3.16 16.39 9.78
N GLU A 507 1.87 16.74 9.83
CA GLU A 507 1.39 17.98 10.43
C GLU A 507 1.67 18.03 11.95
N HIS A 508 1.41 16.92 12.65
CA HIS A 508 1.74 16.77 14.06
C HIS A 508 3.25 16.92 14.31
N LEU A 509 4.09 16.30 13.50
CA LEU A 509 5.54 16.41 13.59
C LEU A 509 6.03 17.84 13.32
N ALA A 510 5.49 18.51 12.31
CA ALA A 510 5.85 19.88 11.97
C ALA A 510 5.61 20.83 13.17
N ALA A 511 4.50 20.65 13.89
CA ALA A 511 4.18 21.45 15.07
C ALA A 511 5.11 21.18 16.26
N GLN A 512 5.72 20.01 16.36
CA GLN A 512 6.52 19.57 17.51
C GLN A 512 8.02 19.38 17.19
N LEU A 513 8.47 19.69 15.98
CA LEU A 513 9.81 19.39 15.52
C LEU A 513 10.92 19.97 16.40
N HIS A 514 10.64 21.10 17.03
CA HIS A 514 11.56 21.78 17.98
C HIS A 514 11.75 21.03 19.29
N THR A 515 10.91 20.02 19.60
CA THR A 515 10.97 19.24 20.86
C THR A 515 11.89 18.03 20.76
N PHE A 516 12.28 17.62 19.58
CA PHE A 516 13.18 16.50 19.31
C PHE A 516 14.63 16.99 19.22
#